data_797843e1fcc379b30308e3e94aba8537
#
_entry.id   797843e1fcc379b30308e3e94aba8537
#
_cell.length_a   1.000
_cell.length_b   1.000
_cell.length_c   1.000
_cell.angle_alpha   90.00
_cell.angle_beta   90.00
_cell.angle_gamma   90.00
#
_symmetry.space_group_name_H-M   'P 1'
#
loop_
_entity.id
_entity.type
_entity.pdbx_description
1 polymer ?
#
loop_
_entity_poly.entity_id
_entity_poly.type
_entity_poly.pdbx_seq_one_letter_code
_entity_poly.pdbx_strand_id
1 'polypeptide(L)'
;MDRIPEPEIMDDEQQAVAYAQADFSSSNQAFVDGLVDAYSPGLRTVLDIGCGPGDIPIRLARAEPFAHVTAVDASDVMVALAEKAVAQAGLTGQIHCVLGRIPGLPFRGTRFDAIISKDLLHHLADPMVFWEEAKRLGQAGTGLYVMD
;
A
#
# COMPACT_ATOMS: atom_id res chain seq x y z
N MET A 1 -1.73 -15.26 -25.92
CA MET A 1 -1.27 -15.96 -24.72
C MET A 1 -2.09 -15.48 -23.53
N ASP A 2 -2.77 -16.39 -22.88
CA ASP A 2 -3.59 -16.00 -21.73
C ASP A 2 -2.70 -15.56 -20.56
N ARG A 3 -3.09 -14.46 -19.91
CA ARG A 3 -2.40 -13.98 -18.73
C ARG A 3 -2.68 -14.93 -17.56
N ILE A 4 -1.62 -15.47 -16.96
CA ILE A 4 -1.73 -16.26 -15.73
C ILE A 4 -1.28 -15.33 -14.58
N PRO A 5 -2.20 -14.83 -13.75
CA PRO A 5 -1.82 -13.97 -12.63
C PRO A 5 -1.13 -14.78 -11.54
N GLU A 6 -0.21 -14.12 -10.82
CA GLU A 6 0.31 -14.66 -9.58
C GLU A 6 -0.80 -14.70 -8.51
N PRO A 7 -0.65 -15.51 -7.45
CA PRO A 7 -1.65 -15.55 -6.38
C PRO A 7 -1.97 -14.15 -5.84
N GLU A 8 -3.25 -13.81 -5.78
CA GLU A 8 -3.72 -12.50 -5.29
C GLU A 8 -3.41 -12.29 -3.82
N ILE A 9 -3.52 -13.36 -3.01
CA ILE A 9 -3.30 -13.32 -1.56
C ILE A 9 -2.10 -14.18 -1.21
N MET A 10 -1.15 -13.60 -0.49
CA MET A 10 0.04 -14.31 -0.01
C MET A 10 -0.19 -14.74 1.44
N ASP A 11 -0.92 -15.86 1.61
CA ASP A 11 -1.31 -16.38 2.92
C ASP A 11 -0.39 -17.48 3.44
N ASP A 12 0.47 -18.06 2.59
CA ASP A 12 1.49 -19.00 3.03
C ASP A 12 2.55 -18.26 3.83
N GLU A 13 2.76 -18.66 5.10
CA GLU A 13 3.68 -17.98 6.00
C GLU A 13 5.12 -18.00 5.50
N GLN A 14 5.58 -19.13 4.94
CA GLN A 14 6.93 -19.22 4.40
C GLN A 14 7.10 -18.32 3.17
N GLN A 15 6.11 -18.26 2.30
CA GLN A 15 6.09 -17.38 1.15
C GLN A 15 6.08 -15.92 1.56
N ALA A 16 5.27 -15.56 2.56
CA ALA A 16 5.18 -14.21 3.09
C ALA A 16 6.50 -13.77 3.74
N VAL A 17 7.13 -14.64 4.54
CA VAL A 17 8.43 -14.35 5.15
C VAL A 17 9.51 -14.20 4.08
N ALA A 18 9.53 -15.08 3.08
CA ALA A 18 10.49 -14.98 1.97
C ALA A 18 10.31 -13.68 1.19
N TYR A 19 9.08 -13.26 0.94
CA TYR A 19 8.79 -11.98 0.29
C TYR A 19 9.27 -10.80 1.14
N ALA A 20 8.99 -10.82 2.44
CA ALA A 20 9.41 -9.76 3.36
C ALA A 20 10.94 -9.66 3.48
N GLN A 21 11.65 -10.77 3.33
CA GLN A 21 13.11 -10.82 3.36
C GLN A 21 13.76 -10.48 2.03
N ALA A 22 13.02 -10.48 0.92
CA ALA A 22 13.52 -10.10 -0.38
C ALA A 22 13.93 -8.61 -0.39
N ASP A 23 15.02 -8.30 -1.09
CA ASP A 23 15.54 -6.93 -1.13
C ASP A 23 14.83 -6.11 -2.20
N PHE A 24 13.78 -5.41 -1.82
CA PHE A 24 13.08 -4.44 -2.65
C PHE A 24 13.44 -2.98 -2.29
N SER A 25 14.43 -2.78 -1.42
CA SER A 25 14.69 -1.47 -0.82
C SER A 25 14.94 -0.37 -1.84
N SER A 26 15.72 -0.64 -2.87
CA SER A 26 16.05 0.32 -3.93
C SER A 26 14.81 0.73 -4.72
N SER A 27 13.99 -0.24 -5.14
CA SER A 27 12.76 -0.02 -5.89
C SER A 27 11.70 0.69 -5.04
N ASN A 28 11.55 0.30 -3.78
CA ASN A 28 10.59 0.91 -2.86
C ASN A 28 11.00 2.35 -2.51
N GLN A 29 12.30 2.61 -2.31
CA GLN A 29 12.78 3.96 -2.06
C GLN A 29 12.55 4.87 -3.27
N ALA A 30 12.81 4.38 -4.48
CA ALA A 30 12.53 5.13 -5.71
C ALA A 30 11.05 5.46 -5.86
N PHE A 31 10.17 4.52 -5.52
CA PHE A 31 8.72 4.74 -5.51
C PHE A 31 8.35 5.87 -4.55
N VAL A 32 8.83 5.83 -3.32
CA VAL A 32 8.53 6.86 -2.30
C VAL A 32 9.11 8.21 -2.71
N ASP A 33 10.33 8.25 -3.22
CA ASP A 33 10.95 9.50 -3.69
C ASP A 33 10.12 10.15 -4.81
N GLY A 34 9.65 9.35 -5.77
CA GLY A 34 8.81 9.84 -6.85
C GLY A 34 7.46 10.35 -6.35
N LEU A 35 6.86 9.66 -5.39
CA LEU A 35 5.59 10.07 -4.77
C LEU A 35 5.74 11.40 -4.05
N VAL A 36 6.78 11.55 -3.23
CA VAL A 36 7.06 12.77 -2.49
C VAL A 36 7.31 13.93 -3.46
N ASP A 37 8.13 13.72 -4.49
CA ASP A 37 8.41 14.74 -5.50
C ASP A 37 7.13 15.22 -6.22
N ALA A 38 6.21 14.29 -6.49
CA ALA A 38 4.99 14.61 -7.22
C ALA A 38 3.95 15.37 -6.37
N TYR A 39 3.85 15.07 -5.08
CA TYR A 39 2.72 15.49 -4.26
C TYR A 39 3.07 16.26 -2.98
N SER A 40 4.34 16.25 -2.53
CA SER A 40 4.72 17.02 -1.35
C SER A 40 4.68 18.53 -1.66
N PRO A 41 4.21 19.40 -0.70
CA PRO A 41 3.92 19.11 0.70
C PRO A 41 2.49 18.66 0.98
N GLY A 42 1.73 18.23 0.01
CA GLY A 42 0.31 17.90 0.14
C GLY A 42 -0.04 16.53 0.73
N LEU A 43 0.96 15.70 1.08
CA LEU A 43 0.71 14.33 1.56
C LEU A 43 0.43 14.31 3.07
N ARG A 44 -0.85 14.35 3.44
CA ARG A 44 -1.30 14.27 4.83
C ARG A 44 -2.02 12.96 5.13
N THR A 45 -2.87 12.50 4.24
CA THR A 45 -3.67 11.28 4.40
C THR A 45 -3.51 10.42 3.16
N VAL A 46 -2.90 9.27 3.32
CA VAL A 46 -2.53 8.37 2.20
C VAL A 46 -3.13 6.99 2.45
N LEU A 47 -3.67 6.40 1.39
CA LEU A 47 -4.13 5.02 1.37
C LEU A 47 -3.17 4.20 0.52
N ASP A 48 -2.55 3.18 1.11
CA ASP A 48 -1.72 2.19 0.41
C ASP A 48 -2.49 0.89 0.27
N ILE A 49 -2.83 0.53 -0.96
CA ILE A 49 -3.56 -0.71 -1.26
C ILE A 49 -2.56 -1.78 -1.71
N GLY A 50 -2.49 -2.86 -0.94
CA GLY A 50 -1.51 -3.92 -1.15
C GLY A 50 -0.18 -3.60 -0.48
N CYS A 51 -0.20 -3.25 0.79
CA CYS A 51 0.98 -2.77 1.52
C CYS A 51 2.04 -3.85 1.77
N GLY A 52 1.69 -5.14 1.65
CA GLY A 52 2.59 -6.23 1.99
C GLY A 52 3.14 -6.12 3.42
N PRO A 53 4.43 -6.36 3.63
CA PRO A 53 5.04 -6.30 4.97
C PRO A 53 5.32 -4.89 5.48
N GLY A 54 4.88 -3.83 4.79
CA GLY A 54 4.86 -2.47 5.31
C GLY A 54 6.07 -1.59 4.98
N ASP A 55 6.93 -1.99 4.08
CA ASP A 55 8.16 -1.24 3.78
C ASP A 55 7.86 0.15 3.18
N ILE A 56 6.93 0.26 2.24
CA ILE A 56 6.56 1.53 1.62
C ILE A 56 5.89 2.49 2.61
N PRO A 57 4.88 2.09 3.39
CA PRO A 57 4.33 2.96 4.43
C PRO A 57 5.38 3.48 5.40
N ILE A 58 6.31 2.66 5.82
CA ILE A 58 7.38 3.05 6.75
C ILE A 58 8.29 4.09 6.11
N ARG A 59 8.73 3.88 4.87
CA ARG A 59 9.58 4.85 4.15
C ARG A 59 8.85 6.17 3.94
N LEU A 60 7.57 6.11 3.59
CA LEU A 60 6.75 7.30 3.39
C LEU A 60 6.57 8.09 4.69
N ALA A 61 6.24 7.42 5.79
CA ALA A 61 6.07 8.08 7.08
C ALA A 61 7.36 8.74 7.58
N ARG A 62 8.51 8.14 7.28
CA ARG A 62 9.81 8.75 7.60
C ARG A 62 10.12 9.97 6.73
N ALA A 63 9.74 9.93 5.46
CA ALA A 63 9.94 11.05 4.53
C ALA A 63 8.97 12.20 4.79
N GLU A 64 7.77 11.90 5.26
CA GLU A 64 6.67 12.86 5.50
C GLU A 64 6.16 12.70 6.93
N PRO A 65 6.78 13.38 7.90
CA PRO A 65 6.45 13.19 9.33
C PRO A 65 5.02 13.54 9.73
N PHE A 66 4.32 14.33 8.92
CA PHE A 66 2.91 14.69 9.17
C PHE A 66 1.92 13.81 8.41
N ALA A 67 2.39 12.88 7.60
CA ALA A 67 1.50 11.98 6.87
C ALA A 67 0.94 10.90 7.79
N HIS A 68 -0.33 10.59 7.58
CA HIS A 68 -1.02 9.44 8.16
C HIS A 68 -1.33 8.46 7.04
N VAL A 69 -0.85 7.23 7.18
CA VAL A 69 -0.98 6.20 6.15
C VAL A 69 -1.90 5.08 6.65
N THR A 70 -2.94 4.81 5.88
CA THR A 70 -3.74 3.59 6.04
C THR A 70 -3.18 2.56 5.08
N ALA A 71 -2.60 1.50 5.62
CA ALA A 71 -1.92 0.45 4.87
C ALA A 71 -2.78 -0.81 4.86
N VAL A 72 -3.23 -1.21 3.70
CA VAL A 72 -4.20 -2.31 3.52
C VAL A 72 -3.55 -3.46 2.80
N ASP A 73 -3.77 -4.67 3.29
CA ASP A 73 -3.45 -5.90 2.57
C ASP A 73 -4.55 -6.94 2.80
N ALA A 74 -4.73 -7.82 1.82
CA ALA A 74 -5.71 -8.89 1.89
C ALA A 74 -5.21 -10.13 2.65
N SER A 75 -3.91 -10.21 2.89
CA SER A 75 -3.27 -11.30 3.64
C SER A 75 -3.12 -10.93 5.12
N ASP A 76 -3.70 -11.73 6.00
CA ASP A 76 -3.55 -11.56 7.44
C ASP A 76 -2.09 -11.73 7.90
N VAL A 77 -1.34 -12.61 7.25
CA VAL A 77 0.10 -12.80 7.50
C VAL A 77 0.88 -11.52 7.16
N MET A 78 0.59 -10.90 6.02
CA MET A 78 1.23 -9.64 5.61
C MET A 78 0.89 -8.50 6.55
N VAL A 79 -0.38 -8.37 6.95
CA VAL A 79 -0.81 -7.34 7.90
C VAL A 79 -0.09 -7.50 9.24
N ALA A 80 0.04 -8.73 9.73
CA ALA A 80 0.78 -9.01 10.98
C ALA A 80 2.27 -8.62 10.87
N LEU A 81 2.91 -8.92 9.73
CA LEU A 81 4.29 -8.52 9.47
C LEU A 81 4.43 -6.99 9.40
N ALA A 82 3.47 -6.32 8.73
CA ALA A 82 3.46 -4.87 8.65
C ALA A 82 3.29 -4.21 10.02
N GLU A 83 2.35 -4.69 10.83
CA GLU A 83 2.15 -4.19 12.20
C GLU A 83 3.41 -4.31 13.05
N LYS A 84 4.08 -5.47 12.98
CA LYS A 84 5.33 -5.68 13.69
C LYS A 84 6.42 -4.73 13.24
N ALA A 85 6.59 -4.56 11.93
CA ALA A 85 7.60 -3.66 11.37
C ALA A 85 7.33 -2.19 11.74
N VAL A 86 6.07 -1.77 11.70
CA VAL A 86 5.64 -0.43 12.08
C VAL A 86 5.92 -0.16 13.57
N ALA A 87 5.62 -1.12 14.43
CA ALA A 87 5.90 -1.01 15.86
C ALA A 87 7.41 -0.92 16.14
N GLN A 88 8.21 -1.76 15.48
CA GLN A 88 9.67 -1.72 15.60
C GLN A 88 10.28 -0.41 15.10
N ALA A 89 9.64 0.22 14.12
CA ALA A 89 10.07 1.52 13.59
C ALA A 89 9.59 2.70 14.44
N GLY A 90 8.73 2.49 15.44
CA GLY A 90 8.17 3.56 16.25
C GLY A 90 7.13 4.42 15.54
N LEU A 91 6.42 3.85 14.56
CA LEU A 91 5.52 4.61 13.67
C LEU A 91 4.04 4.27 13.83
N THR A 92 3.66 3.66 14.96
CA THR A 92 2.26 3.27 15.22
C THR A 92 1.30 4.47 15.26
N GLY A 93 1.79 5.67 15.54
CA GLY A 93 0.99 6.89 15.52
C GLY A 93 0.73 7.45 14.13
N GLN A 94 1.48 7.00 13.11
CA GLN A 94 1.35 7.48 11.73
C GLN A 94 0.79 6.45 10.76
N ILE A 95 1.00 5.16 11.03
CA ILE A 95 0.63 4.07 10.11
C ILE A 95 -0.40 3.18 10.78
N HIS A 96 -1.54 3.02 10.13
CA HIS A 96 -2.61 2.13 10.54
C HIS A 96 -2.73 0.98 9.53
N CYS A 97 -2.41 -0.24 9.98
CA CYS A 97 -2.48 -1.44 9.14
C CYS A 97 -3.86 -2.07 9.24
N VAL A 98 -4.45 -2.42 8.11
CA VAL A 98 -5.81 -2.93 8.01
C VAL A 98 -5.86 -4.16 7.11
N LEU A 99 -6.52 -5.21 7.59
CA LEU A 99 -6.86 -6.35 6.75
C LEU A 99 -8.09 -5.98 5.91
N GLY A 100 -7.96 -6.04 4.60
CA GLY A 100 -9.05 -5.70 3.70
C GLY A 100 -8.81 -6.14 2.27
N ARG A 101 -9.87 -6.34 1.53
CA ARG A 101 -9.86 -6.75 0.12
C ARG A 101 -10.58 -5.73 -0.74
N ILE A 102 -10.11 -5.59 -1.97
CA ILE A 102 -10.82 -4.82 -2.99
C ILE A 102 -11.64 -5.79 -3.88
N PRO A 103 -12.83 -5.37 -4.32
CA PRO A 103 -13.51 -4.12 -3.99
C PRO A 103 -14.17 -4.14 -2.61
N GLY A 104 -14.48 -2.97 -2.08
CA GLY A 104 -15.34 -2.85 -0.90
C GLY A 104 -14.64 -2.35 0.36
N LEU A 105 -13.49 -1.67 0.26
CA LEU A 105 -12.83 -1.09 1.42
C LEU A 105 -13.74 -0.05 2.12
N PRO A 106 -13.79 -0.05 3.47
CA PRO A 106 -14.76 0.76 4.22
C PRO A 106 -14.31 2.21 4.46
N PHE A 107 -13.67 2.82 3.47
CA PHE A 107 -13.09 4.17 3.61
C PHE A 107 -13.84 5.25 2.84
N ARG A 108 -15.05 4.96 2.37
CA ARG A 108 -15.87 5.95 1.68
C ARG A 108 -16.19 7.10 2.62
N GLY A 109 -15.92 8.31 2.18
CA GLY A 109 -16.09 9.52 3.00
C GLY A 109 -14.79 9.99 3.65
N THR A 110 -13.76 9.16 3.75
CA THR A 110 -12.41 9.61 4.11
C THR A 110 -11.78 10.32 2.92
N ARG A 111 -11.25 11.52 3.14
CA ARG A 111 -10.52 12.22 2.10
C ARG A 111 -9.06 11.79 2.12
N PHE A 112 -8.63 11.14 1.04
CA PHE A 112 -7.22 10.82 0.82
C PHE A 112 -6.58 11.85 -0.09
N ASP A 113 -5.39 12.31 0.27
CA ASP A 113 -4.56 13.15 -0.60
C ASP A 113 -3.96 12.33 -1.73
N ALA A 114 -3.63 11.08 -1.45
CA ALA A 114 -3.16 10.14 -2.45
C ALA A 114 -3.62 8.71 -2.15
N ILE A 115 -3.89 7.96 -3.19
CA ILE A 115 -4.08 6.50 -3.16
C ILE A 115 -2.90 5.91 -3.93
N ILE A 116 -2.17 5.03 -3.26
CA ILE A 116 -0.94 4.46 -3.82
C ILE A 116 -1.00 2.94 -3.84
N SER A 117 -0.25 2.35 -4.76
CA SER A 117 -0.06 0.90 -4.82
C SER A 117 1.21 0.57 -5.61
N LYS A 118 1.96 -0.40 -5.12
CA LYS A 118 3.14 -0.92 -5.81
C LYS A 118 3.08 -2.45 -5.87
N ASP A 119 3.23 -2.99 -7.07
CA ASP A 119 3.32 -4.43 -7.34
C ASP A 119 2.06 -5.23 -6.95
N LEU A 120 0.88 -4.60 -7.02
CA LEU A 120 -0.40 -5.26 -6.75
C LEU A 120 -1.12 -5.74 -8.00
N LEU A 121 -1.14 -4.93 -9.06
CA LEU A 121 -2.01 -5.13 -10.22
C LEU A 121 -1.79 -6.49 -10.90
N HIS A 122 -0.54 -6.95 -10.96
CA HIS A 122 -0.22 -8.25 -11.58
C HIS A 122 -0.70 -9.45 -10.76
N HIS A 123 -1.07 -9.26 -9.50
CA HIS A 123 -1.69 -10.30 -8.68
C HIS A 123 -3.21 -10.36 -8.85
N LEU A 124 -3.83 -9.32 -9.40
CA LEU A 124 -5.28 -9.26 -9.56
C LEU A 124 -5.71 -10.03 -10.81
N ALA A 125 -6.78 -10.82 -10.70
CA ALA A 125 -7.40 -11.49 -11.85
C ALA A 125 -7.88 -10.46 -12.88
N ASP A 126 -8.47 -9.36 -12.41
CA ASP A 126 -8.88 -8.22 -13.24
C ASP A 126 -8.31 -6.92 -12.65
N PRO A 127 -7.29 -6.32 -13.28
CA PRO A 127 -6.72 -5.06 -12.80
C PRO A 127 -7.71 -3.89 -12.71
N MET A 128 -8.80 -3.93 -13.47
CA MET A 128 -9.83 -2.89 -13.42
C MET A 128 -10.47 -2.77 -12.05
N VAL A 129 -10.47 -3.83 -11.24
CA VAL A 129 -10.97 -3.81 -9.86
C VAL A 129 -10.25 -2.74 -9.04
N PHE A 130 -8.94 -2.61 -9.21
CA PHE A 130 -8.14 -1.58 -8.53
C PHE A 130 -8.57 -0.17 -8.96
N TRP A 131 -8.67 0.06 -10.28
CA TRP A 131 -9.00 1.38 -10.79
C TRP A 131 -10.40 1.83 -10.40
N GLU A 132 -11.35 0.90 -10.40
CA GLU A 132 -12.73 1.16 -9.96
C GLU A 132 -12.78 1.47 -8.46
N GLU A 133 -12.02 0.75 -7.64
CA GLU A 133 -11.94 1.01 -6.21
C GLU A 133 -11.28 2.37 -5.93
N ALA A 134 -10.19 2.69 -6.61
CA ALA A 134 -9.54 3.99 -6.48
C ALA A 134 -10.48 5.13 -6.88
N LYS A 135 -11.28 4.95 -7.92
CA LYS A 135 -12.30 5.92 -8.35
C LYS A 135 -13.40 6.07 -7.29
N ARG A 136 -13.84 4.97 -6.70
CA ARG A 136 -14.89 4.97 -5.67
C ARG A 136 -14.44 5.69 -4.40
N LEU A 137 -13.19 5.49 -3.99
CA LEU A 137 -12.63 6.05 -2.75
C LEU A 137 -12.03 7.44 -2.94
N GLY A 138 -11.58 7.77 -4.15
CA GLY A 138 -10.98 9.06 -4.44
C GLY A 138 -12.00 10.18 -4.49
N GLN A 139 -11.53 11.38 -4.25
CA GLN A 139 -12.30 12.62 -4.35
C GLN A 139 -11.57 13.59 -5.28
N ALA A 140 -12.21 14.72 -5.61
CA ALA A 140 -11.55 15.75 -6.40
C ALA A 140 -10.23 16.17 -5.73
N GLY A 141 -9.14 16.12 -6.47
CA GLY A 141 -7.81 16.44 -5.96
C GLY A 141 -7.02 15.27 -5.36
N THR A 142 -7.63 14.08 -5.21
CA THR A 142 -6.89 12.89 -4.78
C THR A 142 -5.89 12.48 -5.85
N GLY A 143 -4.63 12.39 -5.49
CA GLY A 143 -3.58 11.85 -6.36
C GLY A 143 -3.66 10.33 -6.46
N LEU A 144 -3.22 9.80 -7.59
CA LEU A 144 -3.15 8.37 -7.82
C LEU A 144 -1.74 8.03 -8.28
N TYR A 145 -1.01 7.24 -7.49
CA TYR A 145 0.39 6.92 -7.76
C TYR A 145 0.59 5.41 -7.69
N VAL A 146 0.82 4.81 -8.85
CA VAL A 146 0.83 3.36 -9.00
C VAL A 146 2.04 2.92 -9.80
N MET A 147 2.70 1.87 -9.33
CA MET A 147 3.78 1.18 -10.04
C MET A 147 3.51 -0.33 -10.00
N ASP A 148 3.69 -0.99 -11.14
CA ASP A 148 3.51 -2.43 -11.21
C ASP A 148 4.70 -3.13 -11.88
#